data_d1d2309fadde205401536dc70a3f95a3
#
_entry.id   d1d2309fadde205401536dc70a3f95a3
#
_cell.length_a   1.000
_cell.length_b   1.000
_cell.length_c   1.000
_cell.angle_alpha   90.00
_cell.angle_beta   90.00
_cell.angle_gamma   90.00
#
_symmetry.space_group_name_H-M   'P 1'
#
loop_
_entity.id
_entity.type
_entity.pdbx_description
1 polymer ?
#
loop_
_entity_poly.entity_id
_entity_poly.type
_entity_poly.pdbx_seq_one_letter_code
_entity_poly.pdbx_strand_id
1 'polypeptide(L)'
;VFLYQLREFPDLVNETNIRINYKYCKLVDLEKYRYSRFRLCPVNQIDMQLWWRDHCEYMFLTLSVIFIFTLLVAGTYLIVNDLSQEERRGTLNFIRLSPQSESSIFTGKFLGVPVLVYLAVLIAIPFHILTGKLANIALSYIGFYYLILFVSCIYFYSIALLFSIFGGSILGGFKPWLASGLVLLYLIVNVAMTETSYYHSESAFFRIFSPIGITDYLFPNLFYNFKSVTVMAKLEFFSLPLGKNIITLIGLYLVN
;
A
#
# COMPACT_ATOMS: atom_id res chain seq x y z
N VAL A 1 -6.61 12.69 -6.45
CA VAL A 1 -7.61 11.78 -5.84
C VAL A 1 -8.80 12.55 -5.35
N PHE A 2 -8.62 13.50 -4.40
CA PHE A 2 -9.72 14.30 -3.85
C PHE A 2 -10.53 15.05 -4.95
N LEU A 3 -9.84 15.71 -5.90
CA LEU A 3 -10.48 16.40 -7.03
C LEU A 3 -11.18 15.43 -7.99
N TYR A 4 -10.65 14.24 -8.19
CA TYR A 4 -11.30 13.21 -9.01
C TYR A 4 -12.60 12.74 -8.36
N GLN A 5 -12.60 12.59 -7.05
CA GLN A 5 -13.79 12.16 -6.30
C GLN A 5 -14.85 13.25 -6.16
N LEU A 6 -14.46 14.54 -6.09
CA LEU A 6 -15.42 15.64 -6.17
C LEU A 6 -16.17 15.65 -7.52
N ARG A 7 -15.56 15.12 -8.58
CA ARG A 7 -16.22 14.96 -9.89
C ARG A 7 -17.32 13.88 -9.87
N GLU A 8 -17.26 12.92 -8.96
CA GLU A 8 -18.31 11.91 -8.76
C GLU A 8 -19.38 12.36 -7.76
N PHE A 9 -19.32 13.61 -7.30
CA PHE A 9 -20.38 14.19 -6.47
C PHE A 9 -21.69 14.21 -7.27
N PRO A 10 -22.84 13.92 -6.61
CA PRO A 10 -24.13 13.87 -7.28
C PRO A 10 -24.45 15.18 -7.99
N ASP A 11 -24.54 15.15 -9.32
CA ASP A 11 -24.92 16.31 -10.10
C ASP A 11 -26.44 16.52 -10.04
N LEU A 12 -26.84 17.71 -9.63
CA LEU A 12 -28.23 18.16 -9.72
C LEU A 12 -28.62 18.27 -11.20
N VAL A 13 -29.47 17.37 -11.66
CA VAL A 13 -30.00 17.42 -13.02
C VAL A 13 -31.24 18.34 -13.09
N ASN A 14 -32.06 18.34 -12.01
CA ASN A 14 -33.20 19.22 -11.79
C ASN A 14 -33.33 19.50 -10.29
N GLU A 15 -34.17 20.51 -9.91
CA GLU A 15 -34.40 20.87 -8.49
C GLU A 15 -34.83 19.68 -7.59
N THR A 16 -35.38 18.62 -8.18
CA THR A 16 -35.92 17.46 -7.44
C THR A 16 -35.16 16.15 -7.64
N ASN A 17 -34.31 16.03 -8.66
CA ASN A 17 -33.64 14.79 -9.02
C ASN A 17 -32.15 14.98 -9.25
N ILE A 18 -31.37 14.04 -8.69
CA ILE A 18 -29.93 13.97 -8.82
C ILE A 18 -29.54 12.72 -9.61
N ARG A 19 -28.54 12.83 -10.46
CA ARG A 19 -27.93 11.69 -11.14
C ARG A 19 -26.88 11.05 -10.26
N ILE A 20 -27.18 9.88 -9.70
CA ILE A 20 -26.31 9.16 -8.78
C ILE A 20 -26.24 7.67 -9.11
N ASN A 21 -25.20 6.99 -8.65
CA ASN A 21 -25.12 5.54 -8.72
C ASN A 21 -26.30 4.92 -7.96
N TYR A 22 -26.98 3.94 -8.57
CA TYR A 22 -28.16 3.27 -8.01
C TYR A 22 -27.97 2.74 -6.58
N LYS A 23 -26.73 2.39 -6.19
CA LYS A 23 -26.36 1.91 -4.85
C LYS A 23 -26.75 2.91 -3.74
N TYR A 24 -26.75 4.19 -4.05
CA TYR A 24 -27.01 5.26 -3.07
C TYR A 24 -28.45 5.76 -3.07
N CYS A 25 -29.36 5.11 -3.81
CA CYS A 25 -30.76 5.47 -3.85
C CYS A 25 -31.61 4.45 -3.10
N LYS A 26 -32.38 4.88 -2.07
CA LYS A 26 -33.16 4.00 -1.17
C LYS A 26 -34.38 3.32 -1.82
N LEU A 27 -34.89 3.84 -2.94
CA LEU A 27 -36.14 3.38 -3.58
C LEU A 27 -35.98 2.40 -4.73
N VAL A 28 -34.87 1.74 -4.87
CA VAL A 28 -34.64 0.93 -6.07
C VAL A 28 -35.02 -0.52 -5.81
N ASP A 29 -36.10 -0.99 -6.49
CA ASP A 29 -36.30 -2.39 -6.80
C ASP A 29 -35.09 -2.91 -7.59
N LEU A 30 -34.17 -3.59 -6.88
CA LEU A 30 -32.88 -4.04 -7.41
C LEU A 30 -33.02 -4.97 -8.62
N GLU A 31 -34.16 -5.67 -8.77
CA GLU A 31 -34.38 -6.60 -9.88
C GLU A 31 -34.70 -5.95 -11.23
N LYS A 32 -35.36 -4.81 -11.22
CA LYS A 32 -35.87 -4.17 -12.47
C LYS A 32 -34.77 -3.47 -13.26
N TYR A 33 -33.56 -3.27 -12.71
CA TYR A 33 -32.64 -2.25 -13.27
C TYR A 33 -31.16 -2.64 -13.30
N ARG A 34 -30.90 -3.87 -13.64
CA ARG A 34 -29.56 -4.49 -13.69
C ARG A 34 -28.58 -3.87 -14.70
N TYR A 35 -29.02 -2.96 -15.58
CA TYR A 35 -28.24 -2.53 -16.76
C TYR A 35 -27.71 -1.10 -16.79
N SER A 36 -28.10 -0.20 -15.88
CA SER A 36 -27.53 1.17 -15.87
C SER A 36 -26.95 1.56 -14.52
N ARG A 37 -25.65 1.90 -14.53
CA ARG A 37 -24.88 2.29 -13.34
C ARG A 37 -25.35 3.58 -12.67
N PHE A 38 -25.88 4.54 -13.45
CA PHE A 38 -26.31 5.86 -12.98
C PHE A 38 -27.79 6.07 -13.20
N ARG A 39 -28.47 6.71 -12.24
CA ARG A 39 -29.90 6.97 -12.25
C ARG A 39 -30.27 8.32 -11.71
N LEU A 40 -31.46 8.76 -12.09
CA LEU A 40 -32.18 9.86 -11.47
C LEU A 40 -32.78 9.34 -10.16
N CYS A 41 -32.33 9.91 -9.03
CA CYS A 41 -32.83 9.63 -7.71
C CYS A 41 -33.40 10.94 -7.11
N PRO A 42 -34.57 10.92 -6.45
CA PRO A 42 -35.05 12.08 -5.71
C PRO A 42 -34.10 12.47 -4.60
N VAL A 43 -33.86 13.76 -4.41
CA VAL A 43 -32.90 14.30 -3.43
C VAL A 43 -33.16 13.79 -2.02
N ASN A 44 -34.42 13.65 -1.63
CA ASN A 44 -34.85 13.17 -0.31
C ASN A 44 -34.64 11.67 -0.06
N GLN A 45 -34.25 10.91 -1.10
CA GLN A 45 -34.09 9.45 -1.03
C GLN A 45 -32.64 8.99 -1.21
N ILE A 46 -31.72 9.92 -1.26
CA ILE A 46 -30.29 9.62 -1.37
C ILE A 46 -29.76 9.24 0.01
N ASP A 47 -29.01 8.14 0.05
CA ASP A 47 -28.25 7.75 1.22
C ASP A 47 -26.87 8.43 1.22
N MET A 48 -26.84 9.68 1.70
CA MET A 48 -25.59 10.45 1.79
C MET A 48 -24.61 9.84 2.80
N GLN A 49 -25.07 9.14 3.82
CA GLN A 49 -24.19 8.48 4.78
C GLN A 49 -23.40 7.34 4.12
N LEU A 50 -24.09 6.52 3.31
CA LEU A 50 -23.46 5.45 2.56
C LEU A 50 -22.49 6.01 1.52
N TRP A 51 -22.84 7.12 0.86
CA TRP A 51 -21.99 7.79 -0.11
C TRP A 51 -20.69 8.31 0.54
N TRP A 52 -20.78 9.02 1.66
CA TRP A 52 -19.62 9.53 2.40
C TRP A 52 -18.74 8.41 2.94
N ARG A 53 -19.34 7.35 3.46
CA ARG A 53 -18.60 6.18 3.95
C ARG A 53 -17.75 5.56 2.84
N ASP A 54 -18.36 5.27 1.69
CA ASP A 54 -17.66 4.64 0.57
C ASP A 54 -16.58 5.58 -0.02
N HIS A 55 -16.81 6.88 0.04
CA HIS A 55 -15.84 7.90 -0.36
C HIS A 55 -14.63 7.95 0.56
N CYS A 56 -14.86 7.94 1.87
CA CYS A 56 -13.80 7.90 2.87
C CYS A 56 -13.01 6.58 2.78
N GLU A 57 -13.71 5.47 2.52
CA GLU A 57 -13.11 4.16 2.28
C GLU A 57 -12.15 4.21 1.09
N TYR A 58 -12.57 4.77 -0.03
CA TYR A 58 -11.71 4.93 -1.21
C TYR A 58 -10.52 5.86 -0.96
N MET A 59 -10.72 6.97 -0.24
CA MET A 59 -9.62 7.88 0.13
C MET A 59 -8.61 7.20 1.04
N PHE A 60 -9.07 6.44 2.04
CA PHE A 60 -8.22 5.64 2.92
C PHE A 60 -7.34 4.67 2.11
N LEU A 61 -7.94 3.93 1.18
CA LEU A 61 -7.24 2.98 0.34
C LEU A 61 -6.17 3.63 -0.54
N THR A 62 -6.55 4.72 -1.20
CA THR A 62 -5.63 5.44 -2.08
C THR A 62 -4.43 5.98 -1.30
N LEU A 63 -4.65 6.53 -0.09
CA LEU A 63 -3.58 6.97 0.77
C LEU A 63 -2.71 5.81 1.25
N SER A 64 -3.32 4.66 1.57
CA SER A 64 -2.59 3.44 1.93
C SER A 64 -1.62 3.03 0.82
N VAL A 65 -2.07 3.01 -0.43
CA VAL A 65 -1.22 2.70 -1.59
C VAL A 65 -0.13 3.76 -1.77
N ILE A 66 -0.46 5.04 -1.67
CA ILE A 66 0.52 6.13 -1.78
C ILE A 66 1.60 5.99 -0.69
N PHE A 67 1.26 5.66 0.55
CA PHE A 67 2.23 5.46 1.63
C PHE A 67 3.19 4.31 1.33
N ILE A 68 2.67 3.18 0.84
CA ILE A 68 3.49 2.03 0.44
C ILE A 68 4.49 2.45 -0.65
N PHE A 69 4.01 3.05 -1.74
CA PHE A 69 4.90 3.47 -2.83
C PHE A 69 5.91 4.52 -2.38
N THR A 70 5.48 5.54 -1.63
CA THR A 70 6.36 6.62 -1.19
C THR A 70 7.45 6.09 -0.26
N LEU A 71 7.10 5.30 0.77
CA LEU A 71 8.07 4.76 1.71
C LEU A 71 9.03 3.79 1.02
N LEU A 72 8.51 2.79 0.29
CA LEU A 72 9.36 1.74 -0.23
C LEU A 72 10.20 2.21 -1.43
N VAL A 73 9.64 2.94 -2.38
CA VAL A 73 10.38 3.36 -3.58
C VAL A 73 11.32 4.51 -3.26
N ALA A 74 10.81 5.61 -2.67
CA ALA A 74 11.64 6.75 -2.35
C ALA A 74 12.66 6.44 -1.24
N GLY A 75 12.27 5.68 -0.21
CA GLY A 75 13.18 5.28 0.85
C GLY A 75 14.31 4.39 0.34
N THR A 76 14.03 3.40 -0.51
CA THR A 76 15.05 2.56 -1.17
C THR A 76 16.01 3.41 -2.00
N TYR A 77 15.47 4.35 -2.81
CA TYR A 77 16.29 5.27 -3.59
C TYR A 77 17.26 6.05 -2.71
N LEU A 78 16.75 6.66 -1.62
CA LEU A 78 17.56 7.49 -0.73
C LEU A 78 18.67 6.68 -0.07
N ILE A 79 18.39 5.50 0.45
CA ILE A 79 19.36 4.64 1.11
C ILE A 79 20.46 4.20 0.15
N VAL A 80 20.11 3.73 -1.04
CA VAL A 80 21.11 3.29 -2.03
C VAL A 80 21.92 4.49 -2.55
N ASN A 81 21.29 5.65 -2.71
CA ASN A 81 21.95 6.86 -3.14
C ASN A 81 22.97 7.36 -2.10
N ASP A 82 22.61 7.35 -0.82
CA ASP A 82 23.48 7.73 0.28
C ASP A 82 24.74 6.84 0.33
N LEU A 83 24.54 5.50 0.32
CA LEU A 83 25.68 4.56 0.28
C LEU A 83 26.53 4.73 -0.97
N SER A 84 25.92 4.94 -2.13
CA SER A 84 26.64 5.14 -3.40
C SER A 84 27.47 6.43 -3.38
N GLN A 85 26.99 7.48 -2.72
CA GLN A 85 27.75 8.72 -2.54
C GLN A 85 28.92 8.53 -1.58
N GLU A 86 28.72 7.81 -0.47
CA GLU A 86 29.79 7.50 0.47
C GLU A 86 30.89 6.66 -0.17
N GLU A 87 30.51 5.66 -0.98
CA GLU A 87 31.45 4.86 -1.75
C GLU A 87 32.32 5.72 -2.67
N ARG A 88 31.70 6.64 -3.42
CA ARG A 88 32.40 7.54 -4.33
C ARG A 88 33.32 8.53 -3.63
N ARG A 89 32.92 9.01 -2.45
CA ARG A 89 33.71 9.92 -1.63
C ARG A 89 34.83 9.21 -0.85
N GLY A 90 34.86 7.87 -0.85
CA GLY A 90 35.82 7.07 -0.08
C GLY A 90 35.55 7.08 1.43
N THR A 91 34.43 7.66 1.87
CA THR A 91 34.09 7.77 3.31
C THR A 91 33.70 6.45 3.93
N LEU A 92 33.33 5.44 3.15
CA LEU A 92 33.07 4.09 3.64
C LEU A 92 34.25 3.47 4.42
N ASN A 93 35.48 3.81 4.03
CA ASN A 93 36.67 3.33 4.73
C ASN A 93 36.79 3.95 6.13
N PHE A 94 36.40 5.21 6.31
CA PHE A 94 36.36 5.85 7.63
C PHE A 94 35.30 5.21 8.54
N ILE A 95 34.14 4.88 7.97
CA ILE A 95 33.07 4.20 8.72
C ILE A 95 33.54 2.83 9.20
N ARG A 96 34.27 2.06 8.36
CA ARG A 96 34.82 0.75 8.73
C ARG A 96 35.89 0.83 9.82
N LEU A 97 36.63 1.94 9.91
CA LEU A 97 37.65 2.20 10.92
C LEU A 97 37.08 2.87 12.18
N SER A 98 35.80 3.29 12.13
CA SER A 98 35.12 3.90 13.29
C SER A 98 34.93 2.87 14.42
N PRO A 99 35.10 3.27 15.70
CA PRO A 99 34.81 2.43 16.83
C PRO A 99 33.33 2.17 17.10
N GLN A 100 32.47 2.65 16.22
CA GLN A 100 31.01 2.45 16.32
C GLN A 100 30.61 1.02 16.00
N SER A 101 29.58 0.52 16.70
CA SER A 101 29.02 -0.80 16.40
C SER A 101 28.30 -0.80 15.05
N GLU A 102 28.39 -1.89 14.32
CA GLU A 102 27.73 -2.08 13.02
C GLU A 102 26.20 -1.82 13.11
N SER A 103 25.59 -2.26 14.21
CA SER A 103 24.17 -2.04 14.47
C SER A 103 23.81 -0.55 14.62
N SER A 104 24.69 0.25 15.23
CA SER A 104 24.49 1.70 15.36
C SER A 104 24.52 2.40 13.99
N ILE A 105 25.48 2.03 13.14
CA ILE A 105 25.62 2.57 11.79
C ILE A 105 24.39 2.19 10.95
N PHE A 106 23.98 0.92 11.01
CA PHE A 106 22.81 0.42 10.30
C PHE A 106 21.54 1.17 10.72
N THR A 107 21.29 1.25 12.02
CA THR A 107 20.11 1.93 12.58
C THR A 107 20.12 3.42 12.23
N GLY A 108 21.28 4.07 12.29
CA GLY A 108 21.45 5.47 11.91
C GLY A 108 21.09 5.74 10.46
N LYS A 109 21.54 4.88 9.54
CA LYS A 109 21.19 4.99 8.11
C LYS A 109 19.72 4.69 7.85
N PHE A 110 19.20 3.67 8.48
CA PHE A 110 17.83 3.24 8.33
C PHE A 110 16.82 4.31 8.77
N LEU A 111 17.07 4.98 9.88
CA LEU A 111 16.20 6.04 10.42
C LEU A 111 16.53 7.42 9.86
N GLY A 112 17.81 7.71 9.66
CA GLY A 112 18.27 9.05 9.31
C GLY A 112 18.13 9.40 7.84
N VAL A 113 18.46 8.47 6.94
CA VAL A 113 18.49 8.76 5.51
C VAL A 113 17.09 9.07 4.95
N PRO A 114 16.03 8.27 5.18
CA PRO A 114 14.71 8.55 4.67
C PRO A 114 13.86 9.44 5.60
N VAL A 115 14.46 10.21 6.51
CA VAL A 115 13.73 11.00 7.52
C VAL A 115 12.67 11.93 6.92
N LEU A 116 12.95 12.56 5.79
CA LEU A 116 11.99 13.46 5.12
C LEU A 116 10.77 12.70 4.59
N VAL A 117 10.98 11.48 4.11
CA VAL A 117 9.90 10.60 3.63
C VAL A 117 9.04 10.16 4.82
N TYR A 118 9.65 9.79 5.93
CA TYR A 118 8.94 9.48 7.17
C TYR A 118 8.12 10.68 7.67
N LEU A 119 8.71 11.87 7.66
CA LEU A 119 8.01 13.09 8.10
C LEU A 119 6.80 13.39 7.22
N ALA A 120 6.93 13.27 5.90
CA ALA A 120 5.82 13.46 4.97
C ALA A 120 4.65 12.49 5.25
N VAL A 121 4.96 11.22 5.49
CA VAL A 121 3.95 10.21 5.83
C VAL A 121 3.35 10.50 7.21
N LEU A 122 4.17 10.84 8.22
CA LEU A 122 3.71 11.16 9.58
C LEU A 122 2.70 12.31 9.59
N ILE A 123 2.92 13.36 8.79
CA ILE A 123 1.98 14.49 8.66
C ILE A 123 0.65 14.04 8.05
N ALA A 124 0.65 13.05 7.16
CA ALA A 124 -0.56 12.54 6.52
C ALA A 124 -1.30 11.47 7.35
N ILE A 125 -0.66 10.85 8.37
CA ILE A 125 -1.27 9.84 9.24
C ILE A 125 -2.58 10.28 9.89
N PRO A 126 -2.71 11.48 10.50
CA PRO A 126 -3.97 11.91 11.14
C PRO A 126 -5.14 11.90 10.15
N PHE A 127 -4.91 12.37 8.92
CA PHE A 127 -5.94 12.38 7.88
C PHE A 127 -6.28 10.95 7.43
N HIS A 128 -5.30 10.07 7.29
CA HIS A 128 -5.52 8.66 6.94
C HIS A 128 -6.34 7.92 8.02
N ILE A 129 -6.04 8.14 9.30
CA ILE A 129 -6.82 7.56 10.41
C ILE A 129 -8.25 8.12 10.42
N LEU A 130 -8.42 9.41 10.15
CA LEU A 130 -9.73 10.05 10.10
C LEU A 130 -10.59 9.43 8.99
N THR A 131 -10.05 9.30 7.78
CA THR A 131 -10.77 8.68 6.65
C THR A 131 -11.11 7.22 6.93
N GLY A 132 -10.21 6.46 7.57
CA GLY A 132 -10.48 5.10 7.99
C GLY A 132 -11.62 4.99 9.02
N LYS A 133 -11.66 5.89 10.02
CA LYS A 133 -12.77 5.94 10.99
C LYS A 133 -14.10 6.29 10.34
N LEU A 134 -14.13 7.29 9.46
CA LEU A 134 -15.33 7.68 8.73
C LEU A 134 -15.83 6.56 7.78
N ALA A 135 -14.94 5.71 7.33
CA ALA A 135 -15.25 4.51 6.57
C ALA A 135 -15.73 3.33 7.44
N ASN A 136 -15.86 3.50 8.77
CA ASN A 136 -16.18 2.45 9.74
C ASN A 136 -15.16 1.30 9.80
N ILE A 137 -13.88 1.57 9.49
CA ILE A 137 -12.80 0.58 9.62
C ILE A 137 -12.36 0.53 11.09
N ALA A 138 -12.28 -0.68 11.66
CA ALA A 138 -11.83 -0.85 13.03
C ALA A 138 -10.36 -0.41 13.19
N LEU A 139 -10.06 0.32 14.27
CA LEU A 139 -8.72 0.86 14.56
C LEU A 139 -7.64 -0.23 14.62
N SER A 140 -8.00 -1.45 15.00
CA SER A 140 -7.08 -2.59 15.01
C SER A 140 -6.54 -2.90 13.62
N TYR A 141 -7.38 -2.87 12.58
CA TYR A 141 -6.95 -3.10 11.20
C TYR A 141 -6.04 -1.97 10.70
N ILE A 142 -6.35 -0.72 11.06
CA ILE A 142 -5.48 0.43 10.74
C ILE A 142 -4.12 0.28 11.44
N GLY A 143 -4.13 -0.16 12.70
CA GLY A 143 -2.89 -0.45 13.45
C GLY A 143 -2.06 -1.56 12.81
N PHE A 144 -2.69 -2.65 12.38
CA PHE A 144 -2.01 -3.74 11.66
C PHE A 144 -1.44 -3.26 10.31
N TYR A 145 -2.14 -2.41 9.59
CA TYR A 145 -1.62 -1.82 8.35
C TYR A 145 -0.31 -1.07 8.60
N TYR A 146 -0.22 -0.20 9.63
CA TYR A 146 1.01 0.51 9.95
C TYR A 146 2.14 -0.42 10.43
N LEU A 147 1.80 -1.47 11.17
CA LEU A 147 2.77 -2.47 11.58
C LEU A 147 3.38 -3.19 10.35
N ILE A 148 2.54 -3.61 9.42
CA ILE A 148 2.98 -4.25 8.17
C ILE A 148 3.84 -3.29 7.35
N LEU A 149 3.43 -2.03 7.24
CA LEU A 149 4.18 -1.01 6.52
C LEU A 149 5.57 -0.80 7.14
N PHE A 150 5.66 -0.76 8.46
CA PHE A 150 6.93 -0.66 9.19
C PHE A 150 7.83 -1.86 8.94
N VAL A 151 7.30 -3.08 9.06
CA VAL A 151 8.05 -4.32 8.81
C VAL A 151 8.50 -4.40 7.34
N SER A 152 7.65 -3.97 6.42
CA SER A 152 8.00 -3.89 4.99
C SER A 152 9.16 -2.90 4.75
N CYS A 153 9.18 -1.76 5.43
CA CYS A 153 10.31 -0.83 5.35
C CYS A 153 11.61 -1.49 5.81
N ILE A 154 11.59 -2.23 6.93
CA ILE A 154 12.77 -2.97 7.43
C ILE A 154 13.25 -3.94 6.35
N TYR A 155 12.37 -4.74 5.80
CA TYR A 155 12.70 -5.74 4.79
C TYR A 155 13.29 -5.12 3.52
N PHE A 156 12.59 -4.18 2.89
CA PHE A 156 13.04 -3.58 1.63
C PHE A 156 14.31 -2.75 1.79
N TYR A 157 14.47 -2.04 2.90
CA TYR A 157 15.67 -1.24 3.16
C TYR A 157 16.88 -2.12 3.48
N SER A 158 16.68 -3.26 4.14
CA SER A 158 17.74 -4.26 4.33
C SER A 158 18.21 -4.82 2.99
N ILE A 159 17.29 -5.16 2.10
CA ILE A 159 17.63 -5.60 0.73
C ILE A 159 18.34 -4.47 -0.04
N ALA A 160 17.89 -3.22 0.10
CA ALA A 160 18.51 -2.07 -0.54
C ALA A 160 19.97 -1.87 -0.09
N LEU A 161 20.24 -2.02 1.20
CA LEU A 161 21.60 -1.98 1.75
C LEU A 161 22.47 -3.11 1.20
N LEU A 162 21.97 -4.35 1.21
CA LEU A 162 22.66 -5.50 0.61
C LEU A 162 22.94 -5.26 -0.88
N PHE A 163 21.94 -4.81 -1.64
CA PHE A 163 22.11 -4.49 -3.05
C PHE A 163 23.19 -3.44 -3.28
N SER A 164 23.26 -2.41 -2.43
CA SER A 164 24.28 -1.38 -2.53
C SER A 164 25.68 -1.92 -2.29
N ILE A 165 25.84 -2.86 -1.35
CA ILE A 165 27.13 -3.47 -1.02
C ILE A 165 27.60 -4.42 -2.14
N PHE A 166 26.71 -5.29 -2.61
CA PHE A 166 27.03 -6.30 -3.64
C PHE A 166 27.08 -5.73 -5.06
N GLY A 167 26.37 -4.63 -5.33
CA GLY A 167 26.28 -4.02 -6.66
C GLY A 167 27.59 -3.46 -7.21
N GLY A 168 28.65 -3.38 -6.37
CA GLY A 168 30.01 -3.01 -6.74
C GLY A 168 30.11 -1.72 -7.55
N SER A 169 31.29 -1.43 -8.08
CA SER A 169 31.56 -0.27 -8.96
C SER A 169 30.93 -0.40 -10.35
N ILE A 170 30.45 -1.59 -10.73
CA ILE A 170 29.95 -1.90 -12.08
C ILE A 170 28.73 -1.03 -12.45
N LEU A 171 27.82 -0.79 -11.53
CA LEU A 171 26.57 -0.06 -11.78
C LEU A 171 26.72 1.47 -11.60
N GLY A 172 27.81 1.93 -10.99
CA GLY A 172 28.12 3.36 -10.84
C GLY A 172 26.95 4.21 -10.33
N GLY A 173 26.63 5.29 -11.04
CA GLY A 173 25.55 6.23 -10.71
C GLY A 173 24.13 5.71 -10.90
N PHE A 174 23.96 4.59 -11.59
CA PHE A 174 22.63 4.01 -11.84
C PHE A 174 22.11 3.13 -10.69
N LYS A 175 22.95 2.77 -9.71
CA LYS A 175 22.53 1.92 -8.57
C LYS A 175 21.23 2.36 -7.89
N PRO A 176 21.05 3.65 -7.51
CA PRO A 176 19.84 4.07 -6.81
C PRO A 176 18.59 3.94 -7.68
N TRP A 177 18.70 4.31 -8.96
CA TRP A 177 17.61 4.23 -9.92
C TRP A 177 17.21 2.79 -10.21
N LEU A 178 18.18 1.89 -10.34
CA LEU A 178 17.93 0.47 -10.58
C LEU A 178 17.25 -0.16 -9.37
N ALA A 179 17.74 0.08 -8.16
CA ALA A 179 17.16 -0.47 -6.94
C ALA A 179 15.70 0.01 -6.75
N SER A 180 15.47 1.31 -6.82
CA SER A 180 14.12 1.87 -6.68
C SER A 180 13.20 1.46 -7.83
N GLY A 181 13.73 1.34 -9.05
CA GLY A 181 13.00 0.86 -10.22
C GLY A 181 12.55 -0.60 -10.09
N LEU A 182 13.39 -1.48 -9.52
CA LEU A 182 13.02 -2.88 -9.23
C LEU A 182 11.92 -2.96 -8.18
N VAL A 183 12.01 -2.16 -7.10
CA VAL A 183 10.96 -2.09 -6.08
C VAL A 183 9.66 -1.55 -6.69
N LEU A 184 9.73 -0.50 -7.50
CA LEU A 184 8.57 0.06 -8.19
C LEU A 184 7.92 -0.97 -9.11
N LEU A 185 8.70 -1.65 -9.94
CA LEU A 185 8.21 -2.71 -10.83
C LEU A 185 7.53 -3.82 -10.03
N TYR A 186 8.17 -4.27 -8.94
CA TYR A 186 7.61 -5.27 -8.04
C TYR A 186 6.25 -4.85 -7.50
N LEU A 187 6.11 -3.61 -7.02
CA LEU A 187 4.85 -3.10 -6.48
C LEU A 187 3.78 -2.97 -7.57
N ILE A 188 4.12 -2.48 -8.77
CA ILE A 188 3.18 -2.36 -9.91
C ILE A 188 2.68 -3.74 -10.33
N VAL A 189 3.57 -4.72 -10.44
CA VAL A 189 3.18 -6.11 -10.78
C VAL A 189 2.23 -6.67 -9.73
N ASN A 190 2.48 -6.41 -8.43
CA ASN A 190 1.58 -6.86 -7.37
C ASN A 190 0.20 -6.18 -7.45
N VAL A 191 0.12 -4.88 -7.75
CA VAL A 191 -1.16 -4.18 -7.99
C VAL A 191 -1.88 -4.81 -9.19
N ALA A 192 -1.20 -5.03 -10.30
CA ALA A 192 -1.80 -5.64 -11.49
C ALA A 192 -2.31 -7.07 -11.22
N MET A 193 -1.59 -7.83 -10.39
CA MET A 193 -2.02 -9.18 -9.99
C MET A 193 -3.25 -9.18 -9.06
N THR A 194 -3.53 -8.09 -8.34
CA THR A 194 -4.78 -7.99 -7.55
C THR A 194 -6.00 -7.85 -8.44
N GLU A 195 -5.85 -7.26 -9.63
CA GLU A 195 -6.94 -7.07 -10.57
C GLU A 195 -7.26 -8.32 -11.42
N THR A 196 -6.25 -9.19 -11.63
CA THR A 196 -6.43 -10.39 -12.44
C THR A 196 -6.89 -11.56 -11.58
N SER A 197 -8.10 -12.07 -11.84
CA SER A 197 -8.69 -13.23 -11.16
C SER A 197 -8.01 -14.57 -11.45
N TYR A 198 -6.81 -14.59 -12.00
CA TYR A 198 -6.07 -15.81 -12.31
C TYR A 198 -5.33 -16.33 -11.08
N TYR A 199 -5.92 -17.35 -10.48
CA TYR A 199 -5.45 -18.05 -9.30
C TYR A 199 -4.42 -19.14 -9.67
N HIS A 200 -3.19 -18.74 -9.90
CA HIS A 200 -2.10 -19.70 -9.87
C HIS A 200 -1.45 -19.70 -8.47
N SER A 201 -1.35 -20.87 -7.85
CA SER A 201 -0.70 -21.06 -6.54
C SER A 201 0.73 -20.51 -6.51
N GLU A 202 1.39 -20.48 -7.66
CA GLU A 202 2.74 -19.96 -7.84
C GLU A 202 2.85 -18.44 -7.63
N SER A 203 1.81 -17.68 -7.98
CA SER A 203 1.79 -16.22 -7.77
C SER A 203 1.53 -15.82 -6.31
N ALA A 204 0.98 -16.71 -5.50
CA ALA A 204 0.69 -16.47 -4.09
C ALA A 204 1.97 -16.19 -3.29
N PHE A 205 3.08 -16.86 -3.62
CA PHE A 205 4.37 -16.64 -2.99
C PHE A 205 4.86 -15.20 -3.11
N PHE A 206 4.81 -14.61 -4.31
CA PHE A 206 5.20 -13.21 -4.52
C PHE A 206 4.31 -12.21 -3.80
N ARG A 207 3.06 -12.56 -3.57
CA ARG A 207 2.08 -11.69 -2.89
C ARG A 207 2.26 -11.66 -1.38
N ILE A 208 2.78 -12.74 -0.77
CA ILE A 208 3.06 -12.79 0.68
C ILE A 208 4.06 -11.72 1.09
N PHE A 209 5.09 -11.47 0.28
CA PHE A 209 6.11 -10.46 0.55
C PHE A 209 5.70 -9.04 0.11
N SER A 210 4.51 -8.89 -0.46
CA SER A 210 4.00 -7.59 -0.90
C SER A 210 3.12 -6.95 0.17
N PRO A 211 3.46 -5.74 0.63
CA PRO A 211 2.58 -5.00 1.53
C PRO A 211 1.22 -4.71 0.90
N ILE A 212 1.14 -4.62 -0.44
CA ILE A 212 -0.11 -4.46 -1.17
C ILE A 212 -0.98 -5.71 -1.05
N GLY A 213 -0.40 -6.91 -1.22
CA GLY A 213 -1.10 -8.18 -1.05
C GLY A 213 -1.65 -8.37 0.35
N ILE A 214 -0.89 -7.96 1.37
CA ILE A 214 -1.32 -8.03 2.76
C ILE A 214 -2.40 -6.97 3.06
N THR A 215 -2.29 -5.78 2.48
CA THR A 215 -3.32 -4.73 2.60
C THR A 215 -4.64 -5.19 1.98
N ASP A 216 -4.59 -5.86 0.83
CA ASP A 216 -5.76 -6.51 0.20
C ASP A 216 -6.40 -7.55 1.12
N TYR A 217 -5.60 -8.33 1.83
CA TYR A 217 -6.08 -9.27 2.84
C TYR A 217 -6.71 -8.61 4.06
N LEU A 218 -6.12 -7.50 4.56
CA LEU A 218 -6.67 -6.75 5.70
C LEU A 218 -7.99 -6.05 5.36
N PHE A 219 -8.12 -5.59 4.12
CA PHE A 219 -9.25 -4.80 3.66
C PHE A 219 -9.93 -5.42 2.43
N PRO A 220 -10.43 -6.66 2.52
CA PRO A 220 -10.97 -7.37 1.36
C PRO A 220 -12.16 -6.67 0.71
N ASN A 221 -12.96 -5.94 1.49
CA ASN A 221 -14.12 -5.22 0.97
C ASN A 221 -13.74 -3.96 0.16
N LEU A 222 -12.55 -3.41 0.40
CA LEU A 222 -12.06 -2.19 -0.24
C LEU A 222 -11.57 -2.44 -1.67
N PHE A 223 -10.90 -3.57 -1.88
CA PHE A 223 -10.47 -4.01 -3.21
C PHE A 223 -11.58 -4.75 -3.97
N TYR A 224 -12.76 -4.94 -3.34
CA TYR A 224 -13.80 -5.90 -3.73
C TYR A 224 -14.78 -5.45 -4.83
N ASN A 225 -14.56 -4.38 -5.49
CA ASN A 225 -15.23 -4.23 -6.80
C ASN A 225 -14.76 -5.32 -7.80
N PHE A 226 -13.76 -6.10 -7.46
CA PHE A 226 -13.20 -7.23 -8.20
C PHE A 226 -13.26 -8.50 -7.33
N LYS A 227 -13.91 -9.53 -7.79
CA LYS A 227 -14.24 -10.83 -7.18
C LYS A 227 -13.09 -11.65 -6.55
N SER A 228 -12.14 -11.08 -5.83
CA SER A 228 -10.89 -11.73 -5.43
C SER A 228 -10.77 -12.23 -3.98
N VAL A 229 -11.86 -12.27 -3.20
CA VAL A 229 -11.86 -12.68 -1.77
C VAL A 229 -11.35 -14.09 -1.49
N THR A 230 -11.28 -14.93 -2.47
CA THR A 230 -10.93 -16.35 -2.26
C THR A 230 -9.44 -16.67 -2.34
N VAL A 231 -8.57 -15.71 -2.72
CA VAL A 231 -7.14 -16.00 -3.02
C VAL A 231 -6.33 -16.25 -1.77
N MET A 232 -6.45 -15.38 -0.76
CA MET A 232 -5.69 -15.55 0.48
C MET A 232 -6.25 -16.66 1.39
N ALA A 233 -7.50 -17.11 1.14
CA ALA A 233 -8.08 -18.25 1.87
C ALA A 233 -7.39 -19.58 1.55
N LYS A 234 -6.60 -19.65 0.46
CA LYS A 234 -5.89 -20.84 -0.01
C LYS A 234 -4.39 -20.60 -0.18
N LEU A 235 -3.76 -19.74 0.63
CA LEU A 235 -2.32 -19.61 0.63
C LEU A 235 -1.70 -20.92 1.12
N GLU A 236 -1.14 -21.67 0.20
CA GLU A 236 -0.32 -22.84 0.46
C GLU A 236 1.14 -22.46 0.20
N PHE A 237 1.95 -22.54 1.23
CA PHE A 237 3.39 -22.39 1.12
C PHE A 237 4.02 -23.79 1.11
N PHE A 238 4.60 -24.21 -0.01
CA PHE A 238 5.13 -25.58 -0.19
C PHE A 238 4.14 -26.68 0.24
N SER A 239 2.87 -26.58 -0.18
CA SER A 239 1.78 -27.50 0.18
C SER A 239 1.36 -27.48 1.66
N LEU A 240 1.87 -26.55 2.45
CA LEU A 240 1.43 -26.32 3.82
C LEU A 240 0.37 -25.21 3.84
N PRO A 241 -0.82 -25.46 4.39
CA PRO A 241 -1.85 -24.43 4.53
C PRO A 241 -1.36 -23.38 5.54
N LEU A 242 -1.05 -22.18 5.08
CA LEU A 242 -0.76 -21.06 5.94
C LEU A 242 -2.03 -20.64 6.66
N GLY A 243 -2.03 -20.77 7.98
CA GLY A 243 -3.15 -20.37 8.81
C GLY A 243 -3.56 -18.92 8.55
N LYS A 244 -4.87 -18.67 8.56
CA LYS A 244 -5.51 -17.37 8.31
C LYS A 244 -5.15 -16.26 9.32
N ASN A 245 -4.17 -16.47 10.18
CA ASN A 245 -3.82 -15.54 11.25
C ASN A 245 -2.81 -14.51 10.75
N ILE A 246 -3.14 -13.23 10.91
CA ILE A 246 -2.26 -12.07 10.65
C ILE A 246 -0.88 -12.25 11.29
N ILE A 247 -0.84 -12.87 12.49
CA ILE A 247 0.38 -13.17 13.23
C ILE A 247 1.32 -14.10 12.44
N THR A 248 0.77 -15.07 11.70
CA THR A 248 1.56 -16.00 10.87
C THR A 248 2.16 -15.29 9.67
N LEU A 249 1.43 -14.34 9.06
CA LEU A 249 1.93 -13.51 7.95
C LEU A 249 3.04 -12.57 8.41
N ILE A 250 2.87 -11.92 9.55
CA ILE A 250 3.89 -11.05 10.15
C ILE A 250 5.12 -11.89 10.54
N GLY A 251 4.92 -13.08 11.13
CA GLY A 251 6.00 -14.01 11.47
C GLY A 251 6.82 -14.43 10.26
N LEU A 252 6.17 -14.74 9.13
CA LEU A 252 6.84 -15.04 7.86
C LEU A 252 7.68 -13.86 7.34
N TYR A 253 7.20 -12.64 7.50
CA TYR A 253 7.94 -11.42 7.14
C TYR A 253 9.16 -11.17 8.02
N LEU A 254 9.12 -11.61 9.29
CA LEU A 254 10.22 -11.40 10.24
C LEU A 254 11.29 -12.50 10.19
N VAL A 255 10.94 -13.70 9.68
CA VAL A 255 11.86 -14.86 9.64
C VAL A 255 12.68 -14.92 8.36
N ASN A 256 12.27 -14.19 7.30
CA ASN A 256 13.01 -14.05 6.05
C ASN A 256 13.77 -12.73 5.99
#